data_0ddaa0c1ac5e1183b602dc2bd579abfe
#
_entry.id   0ddaa0c1ac5e1183b602dc2bd579abfe
#
_cell.length_a   1.000
_cell.length_b   1.000
_cell.length_c   1.000
_cell.angle_alpha   90.00
_cell.angle_beta   90.00
_cell.angle_gamma   90.00
#
_symmetry.space_group_name_H-M   'P 1'
#
loop_
_entity.id
_entity.type
_entity.pdbx_description
1 polymer ?
#
loop_
_entity_poly.entity_id
_entity_poly.type
_entity_poly.pdbx_seq_one_letter_code
_entity_poly.pdbx_strand_id
1 'polypeptide(L)'
;MKCPYCGAEESKVIDSRPTEDSERIRRRRECLSCHMRFTTYEVVETVPLVVIKKDSSREPFDRQKLLNAMLRACAKRPVSYESLERAVSSIEQTLMSTYDREVTSVRIGELTMQELKKIDEVAYVRFASVYRQFADVESFFNELKKLMGDRKEETK
;
A
#
# COMPACT_ATOMS: atom_id res chain seq x y z
N MET A 1 17.41 0.65 -27.43
CA MET A 1 16.17 -0.22 -27.44
C MET A 1 16.06 -0.80 -28.84
N LYS A 2 15.96 -2.13 -28.92
CA LYS A 2 15.95 -2.82 -30.23
C LYS A 2 14.72 -2.46 -31.06
N CYS A 3 14.94 -2.22 -32.34
CA CYS A 3 13.87 -1.97 -33.30
C CYS A 3 13.01 -3.23 -33.48
N PRO A 4 11.67 -3.15 -33.36
CA PRO A 4 10.81 -4.32 -33.50
C PRO A 4 10.73 -4.87 -34.94
N TYR A 5 11.19 -4.09 -35.94
CA TYR A 5 11.11 -4.46 -37.36
C TYR A 5 12.40 -5.10 -37.89
N CYS A 6 13.58 -4.59 -37.49
CA CYS A 6 14.86 -5.07 -37.99
C CYS A 6 15.88 -5.51 -36.93
N GLY A 7 15.54 -5.37 -35.66
CA GLY A 7 16.41 -5.78 -34.55
C GLY A 7 17.61 -4.86 -34.25
N ALA A 8 17.81 -3.77 -35.03
CA ALA A 8 18.89 -2.82 -34.79
C ALA A 8 18.75 -2.14 -33.43
N GLU A 9 19.86 -1.85 -32.75
CA GLU A 9 19.86 -1.35 -31.37
C GLU A 9 19.69 0.16 -31.27
N GLU A 10 20.00 0.89 -32.35
CA GLU A 10 20.00 2.35 -32.39
C GLU A 10 18.67 2.93 -32.93
N SER A 11 18.15 3.87 -32.18
CA SER A 11 16.96 4.62 -32.55
C SER A 11 17.01 6.04 -31.98
N LYS A 12 16.46 7.01 -32.68
CA LYS A 12 16.27 8.39 -32.18
C LYS A 12 14.84 8.62 -31.73
N VAL A 13 14.64 9.44 -30.70
CA VAL A 13 13.33 9.91 -30.26
C VAL A 13 12.92 11.11 -31.13
N ILE A 14 11.76 11.04 -31.78
CA ILE A 14 11.21 12.12 -32.61
C ILE A 14 10.12 12.90 -31.91
N ASP A 15 9.42 12.30 -30.95
CA ASP A 15 8.39 12.96 -30.15
C ASP A 15 8.32 12.33 -28.77
N SER A 16 8.00 13.14 -27.75
CA SER A 16 7.85 12.71 -26.37
C SER A 16 6.72 13.49 -25.71
N ARG A 17 5.72 12.80 -25.20
CA ARG A 17 4.55 13.40 -24.55
C ARG A 17 4.12 12.59 -23.35
N PRO A 18 3.66 13.22 -22.25
CA PRO A 18 3.00 12.51 -21.18
C PRO A 18 1.71 11.86 -21.68
N THR A 19 1.30 10.76 -21.06
CA THR A 19 -0.04 10.19 -21.25
C THR A 19 -1.09 11.07 -20.53
N GLU A 20 -2.37 10.89 -20.82
CA GLU A 20 -3.46 11.69 -20.25
C GLU A 20 -3.51 11.58 -18.71
N ASP A 21 -3.15 10.41 -18.16
CA ASP A 21 -3.03 10.13 -16.73
C ASP A 21 -1.73 10.67 -16.11
N SER A 22 -0.79 11.18 -16.92
CA SER A 22 0.56 11.62 -16.51
C SER A 22 1.43 10.54 -15.84
N GLU A 23 1.01 9.27 -15.84
CA GLU A 23 1.75 8.16 -15.22
C GLU A 23 2.85 7.59 -16.12
N ARG A 24 2.81 7.91 -17.43
CA ARG A 24 3.72 7.36 -18.44
C ARG A 24 4.17 8.44 -19.40
N ILE A 25 5.34 8.25 -20.01
CA ILE A 25 5.82 9.07 -21.11
C ILE A 25 5.75 8.23 -22.38
N ARG A 26 4.91 8.66 -23.33
CA ARG A 26 4.84 8.08 -24.66
C ARG A 26 5.94 8.69 -25.51
N ARG A 27 6.84 7.83 -26.06
CA ARG A 27 7.90 8.27 -26.95
C ARG A 27 7.72 7.65 -28.33
N ARG A 28 7.70 8.49 -29.38
CA ARG A 28 7.76 8.06 -30.76
C ARG A 28 9.21 8.01 -31.20
N ARG A 29 9.65 6.86 -31.69
CA ARG A 29 11.03 6.58 -32.08
C ARG A 29 11.10 6.26 -33.54
N GLU A 30 12.27 6.54 -34.17
CA GLU A 30 12.61 6.15 -35.53
C GLU A 30 13.93 5.36 -35.48
N CYS A 31 13.92 4.18 -36.09
CA CYS A 31 15.11 3.34 -36.22
C CYS A 31 16.11 4.02 -37.17
N LEU A 32 17.41 4.05 -36.78
CA LEU A 32 18.41 4.65 -37.65
C LEU A 32 18.80 3.76 -38.81
N SER A 33 18.54 2.43 -38.75
CA SER A 33 18.86 1.48 -39.82
C SER A 33 17.75 1.29 -40.83
N CYS A 34 16.51 1.03 -40.40
CA CYS A 34 15.41 0.75 -41.34
C CYS A 34 14.40 1.91 -41.48
N HIS A 35 14.60 3.03 -40.75
CA HIS A 35 13.75 4.21 -40.74
C HIS A 35 12.30 3.98 -40.34
N MET A 36 11.95 2.78 -39.92
CA MET A 36 10.61 2.48 -39.42
C MET A 36 10.38 3.15 -38.06
N ARG A 37 9.15 3.64 -37.85
CA ARG A 37 8.73 4.33 -36.65
C ARG A 37 7.99 3.40 -35.73
N PHE A 38 8.29 3.47 -34.44
CA PHE A 38 7.61 2.70 -33.40
C PHE A 38 7.41 3.55 -32.14
N THR A 39 6.46 3.15 -31.33
CA THR A 39 6.12 3.85 -30.09
C THR A 39 6.59 3.00 -28.89
N THR A 40 7.13 3.68 -27.90
CA THR A 40 7.51 3.09 -26.61
C THR A 40 6.88 3.89 -25.50
N TYR A 41 6.66 3.24 -24.36
CA TYR A 41 6.22 3.87 -23.15
C TYR A 41 7.31 3.73 -22.08
N GLU A 42 7.66 4.85 -21.47
CA GLU A 42 8.48 4.89 -20.28
C GLU A 42 7.54 4.89 -19.08
N VAL A 43 7.74 3.96 -18.18
CA VAL A 43 6.92 3.75 -16.97
C VAL A 43 7.85 3.72 -15.79
N VAL A 44 7.47 4.32 -14.67
CA VAL A 44 8.24 4.19 -13.42
C VAL A 44 8.16 2.72 -12.98
N GLU A 45 9.31 2.11 -12.79
CA GLU A 45 9.39 0.76 -12.25
C GLU A 45 8.95 0.78 -10.78
N THR A 46 7.82 0.15 -10.50
CA THR A 46 7.37 -0.06 -9.12
C THR A 46 7.88 -1.40 -8.62
N VAL A 47 8.79 -1.36 -7.66
CA VAL A 47 9.23 -2.58 -6.98
C VAL A 47 8.14 -3.01 -6.00
N PRO A 48 7.57 -4.21 -6.12
CA PRO A 48 6.55 -4.66 -5.19
C PRO A 48 7.11 -4.79 -3.78
N LEU A 49 6.39 -4.24 -2.81
CA LEU A 49 6.72 -4.37 -1.39
C LEU A 49 6.44 -5.81 -0.95
N VAL A 50 7.41 -6.42 -0.28
CA VAL A 50 7.34 -7.78 0.25
C VAL A 50 7.03 -7.75 1.75
N VAL A 51 6.08 -8.56 2.18
CA VAL A 51 5.70 -8.70 3.58
C VAL A 51 6.37 -9.92 4.18
N ILE A 52 7.13 -9.70 5.26
CA ILE A 52 7.71 -10.78 6.08
C ILE A 52 6.71 -11.14 7.18
N LYS A 53 6.24 -12.38 7.17
CA LYS A 53 5.33 -12.92 8.19
C LYS A 53 6.06 -13.33 9.47
N LYS A 54 5.29 -13.63 10.53
CA LYS A 54 5.83 -14.10 11.82
C LYS A 54 6.61 -15.41 11.69
N ASP A 55 6.27 -16.26 10.74
CA ASP A 55 6.96 -17.51 10.41
C ASP A 55 8.15 -17.34 9.46
N SER A 56 8.55 -16.08 9.21
CA SER A 56 9.61 -15.69 8.27
C SER A 56 9.30 -15.97 6.79
N SER A 57 8.10 -16.40 6.45
CA SER A 57 7.66 -16.52 5.04
C SER A 57 7.48 -15.13 4.42
N ARG A 58 7.62 -15.06 3.10
CA ARG A 58 7.53 -13.83 2.32
C ARG A 58 6.38 -13.90 1.34
N GLU A 59 5.57 -12.86 1.30
CA GLU A 59 4.50 -12.69 0.30
C GLU A 59 4.48 -11.24 -0.21
N PRO A 60 4.01 -10.98 -1.44
CA PRO A 60 3.78 -9.61 -1.89
C PRO A 60 2.77 -8.89 -1.00
N PHE A 61 2.94 -7.57 -0.80
CA PHE A 61 1.92 -6.76 -0.15
C PHE A 61 0.63 -6.79 -0.97
N ASP A 62 -0.47 -7.13 -0.32
CA ASP A 62 -1.80 -7.19 -0.92
C ASP A 62 -2.71 -6.16 -0.26
N ARG A 63 -2.95 -5.06 -1.00
CA ARG A 63 -3.83 -3.96 -0.59
C ARG A 63 -5.25 -4.46 -0.30
N GLN A 64 -5.78 -5.38 -1.12
CA GLN A 64 -7.14 -5.89 -0.96
C GLN A 64 -7.27 -6.75 0.30
N LYS A 65 -6.25 -7.51 0.63
CA LYS A 65 -6.19 -8.30 1.87
C LYS A 65 -6.24 -7.38 3.11
N LEU A 66 -5.52 -6.27 3.08
CA LEU A 66 -5.55 -5.28 4.17
C LEU A 66 -6.93 -4.63 4.28
N LEU A 67 -7.51 -4.18 3.17
CA LEU A 67 -8.85 -3.58 3.15
C LEU A 67 -9.92 -4.55 3.68
N ASN A 68 -9.87 -5.81 3.27
CA ASN A 68 -10.80 -6.84 3.74
C ASN A 68 -10.66 -7.10 5.25
N ALA A 69 -9.45 -7.01 5.80
CA ALA A 69 -9.23 -7.15 7.24
C ALA A 69 -9.85 -5.97 8.01
N MET A 70 -9.70 -4.74 7.51
CA MET A 70 -10.31 -3.55 8.10
C MET A 70 -11.85 -3.58 7.98
N LEU A 71 -12.39 -4.00 6.84
CA LEU A 71 -13.84 -4.16 6.63
C LEU A 71 -14.46 -5.14 7.66
N ARG A 72 -13.78 -6.27 7.92
CA ARG A 72 -14.25 -7.23 8.94
C ARG A 72 -14.25 -6.61 10.34
N ALA A 73 -13.23 -5.84 10.70
CA ALA A 73 -13.17 -5.16 11.98
C ALA A 73 -14.30 -4.13 12.13
N CYS A 74 -14.64 -3.43 11.04
CA CYS A 74 -15.70 -2.43 11.00
C CYS A 74 -17.11 -3.00 10.73
N ALA A 75 -17.29 -4.33 10.71
CA ALA A 75 -18.58 -4.94 10.46
C ALA A 75 -19.66 -4.44 11.43
N LYS A 76 -20.80 -3.96 10.89
CA LYS A 76 -21.92 -3.35 11.63
C LYS A 76 -21.54 -2.05 12.39
N ARG A 77 -20.48 -1.36 11.99
CA ARG A 77 -20.13 -0.03 12.49
C ARG A 77 -20.48 1.03 11.45
N PRO A 78 -20.81 2.27 11.86
CA PRO A 78 -21.12 3.37 10.95
C PRO A 78 -19.85 3.96 10.31
N VAL A 79 -19.06 3.12 9.67
CA VAL A 79 -17.81 3.48 8.99
C VAL A 79 -18.03 3.32 7.49
N SER A 80 -17.77 4.38 6.72
CA SER A 80 -17.92 4.34 5.26
C SER A 80 -16.78 3.56 4.60
N TYR A 81 -17.08 2.91 3.49
CA TYR A 81 -16.09 2.23 2.67
C TYR A 81 -14.97 3.18 2.22
N GLU A 82 -15.34 4.40 1.83
CA GLU A 82 -14.40 5.45 1.40
C GLU A 82 -13.40 5.84 2.50
N SER A 83 -13.85 5.86 3.78
CA SER A 83 -12.97 6.12 4.91
C SER A 83 -11.90 5.03 5.07
N LEU A 84 -12.28 3.77 4.87
CA LEU A 84 -11.35 2.64 4.91
C LEU A 84 -10.40 2.64 3.72
N GLU A 85 -10.88 2.97 2.53
CA GLU A 85 -10.05 3.13 1.33
C GLU A 85 -8.97 4.19 1.53
N ARG A 86 -9.32 5.35 2.11
CA ARG A 86 -8.36 6.41 2.44
C ARG A 86 -7.33 5.95 3.48
N ALA A 87 -7.76 5.23 4.50
CA ALA A 87 -6.86 4.68 5.51
C ALA A 87 -5.88 3.67 4.91
N VAL A 88 -6.35 2.76 4.06
CA VAL A 88 -5.48 1.81 3.35
C VAL A 88 -4.48 2.52 2.46
N SER A 89 -4.91 3.55 1.72
CA SER A 89 -4.01 4.35 0.88
C SER A 89 -2.95 5.10 1.71
N SER A 90 -3.31 5.63 2.88
CA SER A 90 -2.38 6.26 3.81
C SER A 90 -1.32 5.26 4.32
N ILE A 91 -1.77 4.05 4.70
CA ILE A 91 -0.85 2.99 5.14
C ILE A 91 0.09 2.60 4.00
N GLU A 92 -0.44 2.35 2.79
CA GLU A 92 0.34 1.98 1.60
C GLU A 92 1.39 3.05 1.28
N GLN A 93 1.01 4.32 1.28
CA GLN A 93 1.94 5.44 1.06
C GLN A 93 3.04 5.49 2.13
N THR A 94 2.69 5.29 3.40
CA THR A 94 3.65 5.23 4.50
C THR A 94 4.63 4.07 4.33
N LEU A 95 4.13 2.90 3.94
CA LEU A 95 4.96 1.73 3.69
C LEU A 95 5.92 1.96 2.53
N MET A 96 5.45 2.49 1.40
CA MET A 96 6.26 2.76 0.21
C MET A 96 7.30 3.86 0.44
N SER A 97 7.01 4.86 1.26
CA SER A 97 7.95 5.94 1.57
C SER A 97 9.01 5.59 2.61
N THR A 98 8.72 4.60 3.48
CA THR A 98 9.58 4.26 4.62
C THR A 98 10.42 3.01 4.35
N TYR A 99 9.95 2.11 3.49
CA TYR A 99 10.58 0.81 3.25
C TYR A 99 10.88 0.60 1.77
N ASP A 100 12.12 0.28 1.45
CA ASP A 100 12.54 0.09 0.06
C ASP A 100 11.94 -1.17 -0.58
N ARG A 101 11.90 -2.29 0.14
CA ARG A 101 11.48 -3.59 -0.43
C ARG A 101 10.76 -4.52 0.52
N GLU A 102 11.07 -4.50 1.81
CA GLU A 102 10.55 -5.47 2.78
C GLU A 102 9.97 -4.76 4.01
N VAL A 103 8.84 -5.25 4.49
CA VAL A 103 8.19 -4.80 5.73
C VAL A 103 7.67 -5.99 6.51
N THR A 104 7.71 -5.93 7.82
CA THR A 104 7.13 -7.00 8.65
C THR A 104 5.61 -6.87 8.74
N SER A 105 4.90 -8.00 8.79
CA SER A 105 3.46 -8.02 9.03
C SER A 105 3.08 -7.36 10.37
N VAL A 106 3.98 -7.37 11.33
CA VAL A 106 3.84 -6.67 12.62
C VAL A 106 3.71 -5.16 12.39
N ARG A 107 4.56 -4.59 11.55
CA ARG A 107 4.53 -3.15 11.28
C ARG A 107 3.26 -2.73 10.52
N ILE A 108 2.82 -3.54 9.56
CA ILE A 108 1.56 -3.29 8.85
C ILE A 108 0.39 -3.29 9.84
N GLY A 109 0.35 -4.26 10.76
CA GLY A 109 -0.70 -4.32 11.76
C GLY A 109 -0.69 -3.13 12.73
N GLU A 110 0.47 -2.64 13.15
CA GLU A 110 0.58 -1.43 13.98
C GLU A 110 0.01 -0.20 13.26
N LEU A 111 0.38 0.02 11.99
CA LEU A 111 -0.16 1.11 11.17
C LEU A 111 -1.67 0.98 11.00
N THR A 112 -2.15 -0.24 10.78
CA THR A 112 -3.60 -0.52 10.67
C THR A 112 -4.33 -0.18 11.96
N MET A 113 -3.77 -0.54 13.11
CA MET A 113 -4.34 -0.19 14.41
C MET A 113 -4.36 1.32 14.64
N GLN A 114 -3.30 2.05 14.26
CA GLN A 114 -3.26 3.51 14.35
C GLN A 114 -4.36 4.18 13.52
N GLU A 115 -4.58 3.71 12.29
CA GLU A 115 -5.65 4.27 11.45
C GLU A 115 -7.05 3.88 11.95
N LEU A 116 -7.27 2.63 12.37
CA LEU A 116 -8.55 2.21 12.95
C LEU A 116 -8.90 2.96 14.23
N LYS A 117 -7.92 3.29 15.07
CA LYS A 117 -8.11 4.08 16.29
C LYS A 117 -8.71 5.47 15.99
N LYS A 118 -8.30 6.10 14.87
CA LYS A 118 -8.83 7.39 14.42
C LYS A 118 -10.25 7.28 13.86
N ILE A 119 -10.61 6.14 13.28
CA ILE A 119 -11.89 5.91 12.57
C ILE A 119 -12.97 5.43 13.54
N ASP A 120 -12.70 4.35 14.27
CA ASP A 120 -13.66 3.71 15.17
C ASP A 120 -12.96 2.85 16.22
N GLU A 121 -13.10 3.20 17.48
CA GLU A 121 -12.44 2.51 18.60
C GLU A 121 -12.88 1.05 18.76
N VAL A 122 -14.15 0.74 18.45
CA VAL A 122 -14.64 -0.65 18.52
C VAL A 122 -14.02 -1.48 17.42
N ALA A 123 -13.86 -0.94 16.21
CA ALA A 123 -13.14 -1.59 15.13
C ALA A 123 -11.67 -1.81 15.48
N TYR A 124 -11.01 -0.82 16.11
CA TYR A 124 -9.67 -0.98 16.65
C TYR A 124 -9.58 -2.17 17.61
N VAL A 125 -10.46 -2.24 18.62
CA VAL A 125 -10.46 -3.33 19.62
C VAL A 125 -10.67 -4.69 18.96
N ARG A 126 -11.59 -4.79 18.00
CA ARG A 126 -11.83 -6.03 17.24
C ARG A 126 -10.61 -6.45 16.42
N PHE A 127 -9.97 -5.51 15.75
CA PHE A 127 -8.76 -5.81 14.99
C PHE A 127 -7.62 -6.22 15.93
N ALA A 128 -7.41 -5.49 17.03
CA ALA A 128 -6.39 -5.77 18.02
C ALA A 128 -6.57 -7.15 18.67
N SER A 129 -7.82 -7.58 18.93
CA SER A 129 -8.11 -8.88 19.53
C SER A 129 -7.63 -10.06 18.67
N VAL A 130 -7.69 -9.93 17.36
CA VAL A 130 -7.21 -10.96 16.42
C VAL A 130 -5.70 -10.81 16.15
N TYR A 131 -5.25 -9.56 15.98
CA TYR A 131 -3.90 -9.27 15.55
C TYR A 131 -2.85 -9.49 16.65
N ARG A 132 -3.10 -9.02 17.88
CA ARG A 132 -2.17 -9.11 19.02
C ARG A 132 -2.13 -10.48 19.67
N GLN A 133 -3.12 -11.35 19.39
CA GLN A 133 -3.19 -12.68 20.01
C GLN A 133 -2.98 -12.62 21.53
N PHE A 134 -3.83 -11.88 22.24
CA PHE A 134 -3.74 -11.73 23.69
C PHE A 134 -3.70 -13.10 24.37
N ALA A 135 -2.74 -13.28 25.28
CA ALA A 135 -2.56 -14.53 26.00
C ALA A 135 -3.66 -14.76 27.06
N ASP A 136 -4.19 -13.68 27.61
CA ASP A 136 -5.19 -13.68 28.67
C ASP A 136 -6.12 -12.44 28.62
N VAL A 137 -7.16 -12.48 29.43
CA VAL A 137 -8.15 -11.39 29.56
C VAL A 137 -7.54 -10.13 30.15
N GLU A 138 -6.54 -10.26 31.03
CA GLU A 138 -5.90 -9.13 31.70
C GLU A 138 -5.08 -8.30 30.72
N SER A 139 -4.32 -8.95 29.85
CA SER A 139 -3.59 -8.30 28.74
C SER A 139 -4.53 -7.53 27.82
N PHE A 140 -5.68 -8.10 27.48
CA PHE A 140 -6.72 -7.44 26.69
C PHE A 140 -7.32 -6.23 27.43
N PHE A 141 -7.61 -6.38 28.73
CA PHE A 141 -8.16 -5.29 29.55
C PHE A 141 -7.19 -4.11 29.71
N ASN A 142 -5.90 -4.39 29.81
CA ASN A 142 -4.86 -3.37 29.87
C ASN A 142 -4.78 -2.57 28.54
N GLU A 143 -5.01 -3.19 27.41
CA GLU A 143 -5.11 -2.50 26.13
C GLU A 143 -6.33 -1.57 26.06
N LEU A 144 -7.47 -2.01 26.56
CA LEU A 144 -8.67 -1.17 26.68
C LEU A 144 -8.44 0.03 27.59
N LYS A 145 -7.76 -0.16 28.73
CA LYS A 145 -7.41 0.96 29.63
C LYS A 145 -6.55 2.01 28.96
N LYS A 146 -5.59 1.62 28.14
CA LYS A 146 -4.75 2.56 27.36
C LYS A 146 -5.61 3.41 26.43
N LEU A 147 -6.55 2.79 25.70
CA LEU A 147 -7.48 3.53 24.85
C LEU A 147 -8.32 4.56 25.61
N MET A 148 -8.79 4.19 26.80
CA MET A 148 -9.59 5.09 27.64
C MET A 148 -8.75 6.20 28.30
N GLY A 149 -7.46 5.94 28.53
CA GLY A 149 -6.52 6.93 29.10
C GLY A 149 -6.17 8.03 28.11
N ASP A 150 -5.90 7.66 26.86
CA ASP A 150 -5.55 8.61 25.77
C ASP A 150 -6.68 9.62 25.51
N ARG A 151 -7.96 9.24 25.73
CA ARG A 151 -9.11 10.17 25.62
C ARG A 151 -9.08 11.35 26.61
N LYS A 152 -8.45 11.17 27.76
CA LYS A 152 -8.42 12.24 28.78
C LYS A 152 -7.39 13.33 28.48
N GLU A 153 -6.42 13.04 27.63
CA GLU A 153 -5.38 14.01 27.23
C GLU A 153 -5.78 14.86 26.01
N GLU A 154 -6.64 14.34 25.12
CA GLU A 154 -7.14 15.09 23.95
C GLU A 154 -8.27 16.08 24.26
N THR A 155 -8.82 16.07 25.48
CA THR A 155 -9.95 16.92 25.89
C THR A 155 -9.52 18.07 26.81
N LYS A 156 -8.23 18.37 26.90
CA LYS A 156 -7.64 19.51 27.60
C LYS A 156 -6.95 20.43 26.61
#